data_0744faba531545513e26bdbc00c5f062
#
_entry.id   0744faba531545513e26bdbc00c5f062
#
_cell.length_a   1.000
_cell.length_b   1.000
_cell.length_c   1.000
_cell.angle_alpha   90.00
_cell.angle_beta   90.00
_cell.angle_gamma   90.00
#
_symmetry.space_group_name_H-M   'P 1'
#
loop_
_entity.id
_entity.type
_entity.pdbx_description
1 polymer ?
#
loop_
_entity_poly.entity_id
_entity_poly.type
_entity_poly.pdbx_seq_one_letter_code
_entity_poly.pdbx_strand_id
1 'polypeptide(L)'
;MRIALVAESLLPAVDGTTTTVKAVADRLIDAGHDVQLIAMVPGLTSYRGSRVARVSPDGLSSRVRATLEEFRPDLVHVTSPGRIGRKALKHSRRMAVATVVVQQTPVTGVTTEYWRAKVADRADRMLVTNPWMTTELERLGVGSTLWVPDVDSRAFTPQVRDPWLHDSWVRAKSADGPRVVVGYAGSLHRRHGVRHLPELAVIPGHRLVVGEGPQRGWLEDRMPGAKFTGPLETGDLTRALASMDAVVHPGTTVTCCHALREAAASGVPVAAPRAGGARHVVRHLKSGLLFDPGDRHGLRDAVAALVADRHRGLLGDRARELAQERDWCTAVDELLLDHYPRAFWRRPDAA
;
A
#
# COMPACT_ATOMS: atom_id res chain seq x y z
N MET A 1 -11.89 1.46 23.31
CA MET A 1 -12.04 2.81 22.72
C MET A 1 -12.98 2.74 21.52
N ARG A 2 -13.65 3.86 21.24
CA ARG A 2 -14.44 4.08 20.02
C ARG A 2 -13.56 4.79 18.99
N ILE A 3 -13.27 4.14 17.88
CA ILE A 3 -12.29 4.62 16.90
C ILE A 3 -12.98 4.80 15.53
N ALA A 4 -12.97 6.03 15.00
CA ALA A 4 -13.43 6.28 13.65
C ALA A 4 -12.24 6.21 12.66
N LEU A 5 -12.27 5.24 11.76
CA LEU A 5 -11.30 5.11 10.66
C LEU A 5 -11.83 5.84 9.42
N VAL A 6 -11.14 6.86 8.98
CA VAL A 6 -11.54 7.69 7.83
C VAL A 6 -10.60 7.48 6.65
N ALA A 7 -11.15 7.07 5.51
CA ALA A 7 -10.39 6.85 4.28
C ALA A 7 -11.12 7.42 3.06
N GLU A 8 -10.36 7.86 2.05
CA GLU A 8 -10.94 8.36 0.80
C GLU A 8 -11.58 7.22 -0.02
N SER A 9 -10.94 6.05 -0.02
CA SER A 9 -11.40 4.82 -0.68
C SER A 9 -11.47 3.66 0.32
N LEU A 10 -12.42 2.77 0.08
CA LEU A 10 -12.58 1.51 0.81
C LEU A 10 -13.28 0.52 -0.13
N LEU A 11 -13.22 -0.77 0.20
CA LEU A 11 -13.85 -1.83 -0.58
C LEU A 11 -15.18 -1.40 -1.24
N PRO A 12 -15.41 -1.72 -2.55
CA PRO A 12 -14.70 -2.70 -3.37
C PRO A 12 -13.40 -2.20 -4.01
N ALA A 13 -13.03 -0.92 -3.88
CA ALA A 13 -11.76 -0.44 -4.37
C ALA A 13 -10.61 -1.09 -3.59
N VAL A 14 -9.61 -1.62 -4.30
CA VAL A 14 -8.42 -2.25 -3.73
C VAL A 14 -7.20 -1.46 -4.18
N ASP A 15 -6.59 -0.74 -3.24
CA ASP A 15 -5.32 -0.02 -3.41
C ASP A 15 -4.50 -0.09 -2.12
N GLY A 16 -3.29 0.46 -2.12
CA GLY A 16 -2.44 0.42 -0.94
C GLY A 16 -3.04 1.13 0.29
N THR A 17 -3.90 2.14 0.09
CA THR A 17 -4.62 2.80 1.18
C THR A 17 -5.67 1.87 1.78
N THR A 18 -6.44 1.20 0.94
CA THR A 18 -7.45 0.22 1.35
C THR A 18 -6.82 -0.96 2.10
N THR A 19 -5.67 -1.47 1.64
CA THR A 19 -4.92 -2.54 2.31
C THR A 19 -4.55 -2.14 3.73
N THR A 20 -4.03 -0.94 3.93
CA THR A 20 -3.69 -0.42 5.27
C THR A 20 -4.92 -0.25 6.15
N VAL A 21 -5.98 0.39 5.63
CA VAL A 21 -7.22 0.61 6.41
C VAL A 21 -7.84 -0.71 6.85
N LYS A 22 -7.85 -1.70 5.95
CA LYS A 22 -8.33 -3.06 6.25
C LYS A 22 -7.52 -3.70 7.37
N ALA A 23 -6.20 -3.72 7.28
CA ALA A 23 -5.34 -4.33 8.28
C ALA A 23 -5.47 -3.64 9.66
N VAL A 24 -5.56 -2.30 9.67
CA VAL A 24 -5.80 -1.53 10.90
C VAL A 24 -7.18 -1.85 11.47
N ALA A 25 -8.24 -1.88 10.65
CA ALA A 25 -9.59 -2.20 11.10
C ALA A 25 -9.66 -3.62 11.68
N ASP A 26 -9.09 -4.60 10.99
CA ASP A 26 -9.08 -6.00 11.42
C ASP A 26 -8.46 -6.14 12.81
N ARG A 27 -7.27 -5.59 13.02
CA ARG A 27 -6.59 -5.69 14.31
C ARG A 27 -7.28 -4.92 15.43
N LEU A 28 -7.86 -3.73 15.14
CA LEU A 28 -8.62 -2.97 16.13
C LEU A 28 -9.89 -3.70 16.58
N ILE A 29 -10.60 -4.33 15.64
CA ILE A 29 -11.78 -5.14 15.93
C ILE A 29 -11.38 -6.38 16.76
N ASP A 30 -10.32 -7.08 16.37
CA ASP A 30 -9.80 -8.24 17.10
C ASP A 30 -9.33 -7.88 18.53
N ALA A 31 -8.84 -6.66 18.72
CA ALA A 31 -8.48 -6.12 20.04
C ALA A 31 -9.69 -5.63 20.86
N GLY A 32 -10.93 -5.83 20.36
CA GLY A 32 -12.16 -5.50 21.09
C GLY A 32 -12.52 -4.01 21.10
N HIS A 33 -12.02 -3.22 20.15
CA HIS A 33 -12.41 -1.82 20.02
C HIS A 33 -13.71 -1.67 19.23
N ASP A 34 -14.52 -0.64 19.57
CA ASP A 34 -15.69 -0.23 18.79
C ASP A 34 -15.19 0.60 17.59
N VAL A 35 -15.28 0.04 16.39
CA VAL A 35 -14.72 0.63 15.16
C VAL A 35 -15.83 1.03 14.21
N GLN A 36 -15.82 2.29 13.76
CA GLN A 36 -16.64 2.76 12.65
C GLN A 36 -15.75 3.21 11.50
N LEU A 37 -16.00 2.70 10.29
CA LEU A 37 -15.33 3.18 9.09
C LEU A 37 -16.16 4.30 8.45
N ILE A 38 -15.48 5.31 7.91
CA ILE A 38 -16.11 6.43 7.19
C ILE A 38 -15.41 6.59 5.84
N ALA A 39 -16.14 6.37 4.75
CA ALA A 39 -15.56 6.41 3.40
C ALA A 39 -16.55 7.00 2.39
N MET A 40 -16.05 7.37 1.20
CA MET A 40 -16.90 7.86 0.11
C MET A 40 -17.79 6.75 -0.45
N VAL A 41 -18.94 7.13 -1.02
CA VAL A 41 -19.77 6.25 -1.86
C VAL A 41 -19.04 5.96 -3.19
N PRO A 42 -19.32 4.81 -3.84
CA PRO A 42 -20.11 3.65 -3.42
C PRO A 42 -19.32 2.67 -2.55
N GLY A 43 -19.94 1.62 -2.06
CA GLY A 43 -19.25 0.48 -1.44
C GLY A 43 -20.05 -0.17 -0.31
N LEU A 44 -19.40 -1.11 0.40
CA LEU A 44 -19.97 -1.85 1.49
C LEU A 44 -20.43 -0.92 2.63
N THR A 45 -21.55 -1.22 3.27
CA THR A 45 -22.10 -0.50 4.43
C THR A 45 -21.78 -1.18 5.76
N SER A 46 -21.19 -2.36 5.72
CA SER A 46 -20.72 -3.09 6.89
C SER A 46 -19.40 -3.82 6.57
N TYR A 47 -18.53 -3.95 7.55
CA TYR A 47 -17.27 -4.68 7.47
C TYR A 47 -16.98 -5.37 8.80
N ARG A 48 -16.95 -6.71 8.83
CA ARG A 48 -16.75 -7.53 10.04
C ARG A 48 -17.65 -7.10 11.23
N GLY A 49 -18.91 -6.80 10.94
CA GLY A 49 -19.86 -6.32 11.95
C GLY A 49 -19.77 -4.82 12.27
N SER A 50 -18.69 -4.14 11.89
CA SER A 50 -18.55 -2.70 12.06
C SER A 50 -19.31 -1.94 10.98
N ARG A 51 -19.97 -0.84 11.35
CA ARG A 51 -20.68 0.05 10.41
C ARG A 51 -19.68 0.77 9.51
N VAL A 52 -19.96 0.80 8.21
CA VAL A 52 -19.27 1.64 7.24
C VAL A 52 -20.19 2.78 6.83
N ALA A 53 -19.97 3.98 7.36
CA ALA A 53 -20.71 5.16 6.98
C ALA A 53 -20.22 5.66 5.61
N ARG A 54 -21.09 5.53 4.60
CA ARG A 54 -20.82 6.01 3.24
C ARG A 54 -21.31 7.43 3.09
N VAL A 55 -20.41 8.33 2.71
CA VAL A 55 -20.73 9.75 2.54
C VAL A 55 -20.63 10.15 1.07
N SER A 56 -21.62 10.89 0.60
CA SER A 56 -21.62 11.42 -0.76
C SER A 56 -20.85 12.73 -0.85
N PRO A 57 -20.38 13.13 -2.05
CA PRO A 57 -19.77 14.44 -2.26
C PRO A 57 -20.69 15.59 -1.89
N ASP A 58 -21.99 15.43 -2.12
CA ASP A 58 -22.99 16.43 -1.80
C ASP A 58 -23.23 16.50 -0.30
N GLY A 59 -23.08 17.70 0.27
CA GLY A 59 -23.18 17.88 1.70
C GLY A 59 -22.09 17.17 2.52
N LEU A 60 -20.95 16.86 1.91
CA LEU A 60 -19.85 16.08 2.51
C LEU A 60 -19.50 16.54 3.93
N SER A 61 -19.40 17.85 4.13
CA SER A 61 -19.00 18.40 5.43
C SER A 61 -20.05 18.14 6.54
N SER A 62 -21.34 18.32 6.25
CA SER A 62 -22.43 18.07 7.20
C SER A 62 -22.63 16.60 7.49
N ARG A 63 -22.49 15.74 6.47
CA ARG A 63 -22.58 14.27 6.63
C ARG A 63 -21.45 13.71 7.49
N VAL A 64 -20.20 14.11 7.23
CA VAL A 64 -19.07 13.72 8.07
C VAL A 64 -19.25 14.19 9.51
N ARG A 65 -19.73 15.42 9.71
CA ARG A 65 -20.03 15.94 11.04
C ARG A 65 -21.09 15.08 11.74
N ALA A 66 -22.24 14.87 11.11
CA ALA A 66 -23.33 14.09 11.69
C ALA A 66 -22.89 12.66 12.05
N THR A 67 -22.08 12.02 11.18
CA THR A 67 -21.54 10.69 11.45
C THR A 67 -20.64 10.68 12.69
N LEU A 68 -19.77 11.67 12.85
CA LEU A 68 -18.90 11.76 14.03
C LEU A 68 -19.70 12.10 15.31
N GLU A 69 -20.70 12.99 15.22
CA GLU A 69 -21.60 13.33 16.34
C GLU A 69 -22.43 12.12 16.78
N GLU A 70 -22.93 11.32 15.85
CA GLU A 70 -23.66 10.06 16.12
C GLU A 70 -22.76 9.01 16.77
N PHE A 71 -21.60 8.74 16.19
CA PHE A 71 -20.68 7.71 16.67
C PHE A 71 -19.95 8.12 17.95
N ARG A 72 -19.68 9.40 18.18
CA ARG A 72 -18.93 9.95 19.34
C ARG A 72 -17.61 9.21 19.55
N PRO A 73 -16.68 9.25 18.59
CA PRO A 73 -15.40 8.55 18.72
C PRO A 73 -14.53 9.19 19.81
N ASP A 74 -13.75 8.37 20.51
CA ASP A 74 -12.64 8.82 21.36
C ASP A 74 -11.48 9.32 20.50
N LEU A 75 -11.27 8.69 19.32
CA LEU A 75 -10.17 8.97 18.40
C LEU A 75 -10.62 8.85 16.94
N VAL A 76 -10.13 9.77 16.13
CA VAL A 76 -10.29 9.72 14.66
C VAL A 76 -8.96 9.45 14.00
N HIS A 77 -8.82 8.30 13.36
CA HIS A 77 -7.68 7.93 12.53
C HIS A 77 -7.99 8.24 11.07
N VAL A 78 -7.20 9.10 10.45
CA VAL A 78 -7.36 9.49 9.05
C VAL A 78 -6.22 8.94 8.22
N THR A 79 -6.56 8.12 7.23
CA THR A 79 -5.58 7.55 6.31
C THR A 79 -5.55 8.34 5.00
N SER A 80 -4.40 8.91 4.66
CA SER A 80 -4.20 9.73 3.44
C SER A 80 -5.27 10.81 3.26
N PRO A 81 -5.23 11.91 4.04
CA PRO A 81 -6.32 12.89 4.14
C PRO A 81 -6.58 13.64 2.84
N GLY A 82 -7.55 13.17 2.07
CA GLY A 82 -8.09 13.83 0.89
C GLY A 82 -9.30 14.73 1.24
N ARG A 83 -10.39 14.59 0.48
CA ARG A 83 -11.59 15.42 0.66
C ARG A 83 -12.32 15.10 1.97
N ILE A 84 -12.55 13.80 2.24
CA ILE A 84 -13.26 13.35 3.43
C ILE A 84 -12.39 13.51 4.68
N GLY A 85 -11.11 13.14 4.61
CA GLY A 85 -10.16 13.25 5.73
C GLY A 85 -10.01 14.68 6.23
N ARG A 86 -9.90 15.67 5.33
CA ARG A 86 -9.86 17.11 5.72
C ARG A 86 -11.13 17.59 6.42
N LYS A 87 -12.30 17.01 6.08
CA LYS A 87 -13.56 17.33 6.79
C LYS A 87 -13.61 16.65 8.15
N ALA A 88 -13.17 15.40 8.23
CA ALA A 88 -13.06 14.70 9.50
C ALA A 88 -12.15 15.46 10.48
N LEU A 89 -10.94 15.84 10.07
CA LEU A 89 -10.01 16.64 10.89
C LEU A 89 -10.62 17.97 11.34
N LYS A 90 -11.35 18.67 10.44
CA LYS A 90 -12.05 19.93 10.78
C LYS A 90 -13.06 19.72 11.90
N HIS A 91 -13.87 18.66 11.82
CA HIS A 91 -14.94 18.43 12.77
C HIS A 91 -14.42 17.81 14.06
N SER A 92 -13.46 16.89 14.01
CA SER A 92 -12.79 16.34 15.19
C SER A 92 -12.18 17.44 16.06
N ARG A 93 -11.46 18.40 15.44
CA ARG A 93 -10.93 19.55 16.18
C ARG A 93 -12.01 20.38 16.88
N ARG A 94 -13.18 20.59 16.24
CA ARG A 94 -14.32 21.33 16.82
C ARG A 94 -15.01 20.59 17.97
N MET A 95 -14.99 19.25 17.89
CA MET A 95 -15.57 18.35 18.88
C MET A 95 -14.58 17.97 19.98
N ALA A 96 -13.38 18.52 19.93
CA ALA A 96 -12.28 18.14 20.81
C ALA A 96 -11.99 16.63 20.82
N VAL A 97 -12.11 15.90 19.68
CA VAL A 97 -11.78 14.48 19.51
C VAL A 97 -10.33 14.32 19.03
N ALA A 98 -9.56 13.43 19.65
CA ALA A 98 -8.16 13.17 19.29
C ALA A 98 -8.02 12.68 17.85
N THR A 99 -6.93 13.09 17.17
CA THR A 99 -6.73 12.80 15.76
C THR A 99 -5.33 12.23 15.48
N VAL A 100 -5.30 11.14 14.72
CA VAL A 100 -4.06 10.58 14.16
C VAL A 100 -4.19 10.57 12.64
N VAL A 101 -3.22 11.14 11.95
CA VAL A 101 -3.14 11.12 10.50
C VAL A 101 -2.00 10.22 10.08
N VAL A 102 -2.28 9.24 9.23
CA VAL A 102 -1.26 8.44 8.53
C VAL A 102 -1.17 8.90 7.08
N GLN A 103 -0.17 9.69 6.77
CA GLN A 103 0.09 10.18 5.40
C GLN A 103 0.79 9.08 4.61
N GLN A 104 0.03 8.41 3.74
CA GLN A 104 0.52 7.29 2.93
C GLN A 104 0.83 7.67 1.48
N THR A 105 0.43 8.85 1.05
CA THR A 105 0.63 9.31 -0.34
C THR A 105 1.41 10.61 -0.33
N PRO A 106 2.24 10.88 -1.35
CA PRO A 106 2.88 12.18 -1.49
C PRO A 106 1.84 13.31 -1.49
N VAL A 107 2.20 14.45 -0.92
CA VAL A 107 1.35 15.64 -0.95
C VAL A 107 1.47 16.29 -2.33
N THR A 108 0.43 16.15 -3.14
CA THR A 108 0.41 16.65 -4.53
C THR A 108 -0.92 17.36 -4.84
N GLY A 109 -0.92 18.23 -5.83
CA GLY A 109 -2.13 18.89 -6.33
C GLY A 109 -2.74 19.94 -5.40
N VAL A 110 -2.02 20.37 -4.36
CA VAL A 110 -2.40 21.45 -3.44
C VAL A 110 -1.17 22.24 -3.03
N THR A 111 -1.36 23.50 -2.60
CA THR A 111 -0.23 24.27 -2.06
C THR A 111 0.15 23.79 -0.66
N THR A 112 1.40 24.01 -0.28
CA THR A 112 1.93 23.65 1.05
C THR A 112 1.12 24.31 2.16
N GLU A 113 0.81 25.59 2.04
CA GLU A 113 0.04 26.38 3.02
C GLU A 113 -1.36 25.84 3.18
N TYR A 114 -2.01 25.50 2.06
CA TYR A 114 -3.36 24.90 2.10
C TYR A 114 -3.34 23.55 2.80
N TRP A 115 -2.37 22.69 2.47
CA TRP A 115 -2.27 21.36 3.06
C TRP A 115 -1.96 21.44 4.56
N ARG A 116 -1.01 22.29 4.96
CA ARG A 116 -0.71 22.53 6.37
C ARG A 116 -1.95 22.98 7.13
N ALA A 117 -2.62 24.05 6.70
CA ALA A 117 -3.81 24.61 7.37
C ALA A 117 -5.00 23.65 7.41
N LYS A 118 -5.12 22.70 6.47
CA LYS A 118 -6.27 21.80 6.41
C LYS A 118 -5.99 20.40 6.94
N VAL A 119 -4.72 20.02 7.09
CA VAL A 119 -4.29 18.69 7.54
C VAL A 119 -3.35 18.80 8.73
N ALA A 120 -2.12 19.28 8.55
CA ALA A 120 -1.07 19.22 9.55
C ALA A 120 -1.43 19.97 10.85
N ASP A 121 -1.91 21.21 10.72
CA ASP A 121 -2.29 22.06 11.86
C ASP A 121 -3.56 21.58 12.59
N ARG A 122 -4.23 20.55 12.08
CA ARG A 122 -5.42 19.94 12.67
C ARG A 122 -5.19 18.54 13.24
N ALA A 123 -4.05 17.95 12.94
CA ALA A 123 -3.69 16.63 13.41
C ALA A 123 -2.97 16.71 14.76
N ASP A 124 -3.41 15.93 15.75
CA ASP A 124 -2.68 15.81 17.02
C ASP A 124 -1.41 14.93 16.84
N ARG A 125 -1.46 13.96 15.93
CA ARG A 125 -0.31 13.15 15.52
C ARG A 125 -0.25 13.02 13.99
N MET A 126 0.93 13.24 13.43
CA MET A 126 1.22 13.03 12.01
C MET A 126 2.20 11.87 11.87
N LEU A 127 1.76 10.81 11.21
CA LEU A 127 2.54 9.60 10.92
C LEU A 127 2.81 9.50 9.43
N VAL A 128 3.96 8.93 9.08
CA VAL A 128 4.38 8.61 7.71
C VAL A 128 4.85 7.17 7.62
N THR A 129 4.79 6.57 6.43
CA THR A 129 4.95 5.12 6.24
C THR A 129 6.35 4.68 5.85
N ASN A 130 7.28 5.62 5.64
CA ASN A 130 8.67 5.33 5.36
C ASN A 130 9.54 6.58 5.57
N PRO A 131 10.89 6.45 5.71
CA PRO A 131 11.78 7.57 5.97
C PRO A 131 11.83 8.62 4.84
N TRP A 132 11.60 8.22 3.59
CA TRP A 132 11.50 9.17 2.48
C TRP A 132 10.35 10.16 2.70
N MET A 133 9.19 9.70 3.16
CA MET A 133 8.04 10.54 3.47
C MET A 133 8.30 11.48 4.65
N THR A 134 9.13 11.08 5.63
CA THR A 134 9.57 11.98 6.71
C THR A 134 10.28 13.20 6.12
N THR A 135 11.27 12.96 5.25
CA THR A 135 11.99 14.04 4.56
C THR A 135 11.07 14.91 3.69
N GLU A 136 10.08 14.30 3.01
CA GLU A 136 9.12 15.06 2.21
C GLU A 136 8.25 15.99 3.09
N LEU A 137 7.79 15.54 4.25
CA LEU A 137 7.01 16.39 5.15
C LEU A 137 7.87 17.45 5.85
N GLU A 138 9.12 17.16 6.17
CA GLU A 138 10.07 18.13 6.71
C GLU A 138 10.31 19.30 5.73
N ARG A 139 10.39 19.02 4.42
CA ARG A 139 10.47 20.07 3.38
C ARG A 139 9.22 20.96 3.35
N LEU A 140 8.08 20.45 3.77
CA LEU A 140 6.85 21.23 3.94
C LEU A 140 6.76 21.92 5.31
N GLY A 141 7.82 21.85 6.13
CA GLY A 141 7.84 22.39 7.49
C GLY A 141 6.91 21.66 8.47
N VAL A 142 6.68 20.37 8.28
CA VAL A 142 5.79 19.55 9.11
C VAL A 142 6.56 18.39 9.75
N GLY A 143 6.60 18.37 11.08
CA GLY A 143 7.15 17.23 11.83
C GLY A 143 6.23 16.01 11.71
N SER A 144 6.84 14.84 11.55
CA SER A 144 6.13 13.56 11.49
C SER A 144 6.88 12.47 12.25
N THR A 145 6.16 11.41 12.59
CA THR A 145 6.74 10.20 13.20
C THR A 145 6.62 9.05 12.22
N LEU A 146 7.66 8.24 12.12
CA LEU A 146 7.63 7.05 11.29
C LEU A 146 6.71 5.99 11.92
N TRP A 147 5.80 5.48 11.12
CA TRP A 147 5.01 4.29 11.39
C TRP A 147 5.02 3.40 10.13
N VAL A 148 5.67 2.27 10.21
CA VAL A 148 5.89 1.41 9.03
C VAL A 148 4.76 0.41 8.92
N PRO A 149 3.99 0.40 7.82
CA PRO A 149 3.03 -0.68 7.53
C PRO A 149 3.77 -1.98 7.24
N ASP A 150 3.07 -3.11 7.37
CA ASP A 150 3.69 -4.40 7.16
C ASP A 150 2.89 -5.31 6.23
N VAL A 151 3.09 -6.62 6.33
CA VAL A 151 2.46 -7.65 5.51
C VAL A 151 1.92 -8.77 6.38
N ASP A 152 0.86 -9.43 5.93
CA ASP A 152 0.41 -10.70 6.51
C ASP A 152 1.30 -11.84 5.98
N SER A 153 2.40 -12.10 6.68
CA SER A 153 3.36 -13.14 6.30
C SER A 153 2.85 -14.58 6.51
N ARG A 154 1.65 -14.75 7.07
CA ARG A 154 0.96 -16.04 7.15
C ARG A 154 0.16 -16.31 5.89
N ALA A 155 -0.53 -15.29 5.38
CA ALA A 155 -1.26 -15.38 4.12
C ALA A 155 -0.31 -15.37 2.92
N PHE A 156 0.64 -14.43 2.89
CA PHE A 156 1.67 -14.35 1.85
C PHE A 156 2.85 -15.24 2.24
N THR A 157 2.93 -16.41 1.64
CA THR A 157 3.91 -17.44 2.00
C THR A 157 4.31 -18.27 0.78
N PRO A 158 5.57 -18.75 0.67
CA PRO A 158 5.98 -19.64 -0.42
C PRO A 158 5.23 -20.98 -0.40
N GLN A 159 4.67 -21.41 0.72
CA GLN A 159 3.93 -22.67 0.84
C GLN A 159 2.66 -22.72 -0.03
N VAL A 160 2.11 -21.57 -0.43
CA VAL A 160 0.94 -21.52 -1.34
C VAL A 160 1.34 -21.45 -2.82
N ARG A 161 2.64 -21.63 -3.15
CA ARG A 161 3.10 -21.75 -4.54
C ARG A 161 2.37 -22.89 -5.23
N ASP A 162 1.79 -22.59 -6.38
CA ASP A 162 1.05 -23.54 -7.20
C ASP A 162 1.84 -23.86 -8.48
N PRO A 163 2.48 -25.04 -8.57
CA PRO A 163 3.24 -25.44 -9.76
C PRO A 163 2.38 -25.54 -11.02
N TRP A 164 1.11 -25.94 -10.89
CA TRP A 164 0.20 -26.01 -12.02
C TRP A 164 -0.12 -24.60 -12.56
N LEU A 165 -0.35 -23.65 -11.67
CA LEU A 165 -0.59 -22.26 -12.03
C LEU A 165 0.64 -21.66 -12.75
N HIS A 166 1.84 -21.86 -12.18
CA HIS A 166 3.11 -21.46 -12.80
C HIS A 166 3.26 -22.10 -14.20
N ASP A 167 3.08 -23.41 -14.29
CA ASP A 167 3.20 -24.16 -15.56
C ASP A 167 2.18 -23.68 -16.62
N SER A 168 0.95 -23.32 -16.19
CA SER A 168 -0.07 -22.80 -17.08
C SER A 168 0.35 -21.48 -17.75
N TRP A 169 1.13 -20.67 -17.06
CA TRP A 169 1.66 -19.40 -17.59
C TRP A 169 2.83 -19.64 -18.55
N VAL A 170 3.68 -20.60 -18.23
CA VAL A 170 4.90 -20.94 -19.00
C VAL A 170 4.56 -21.70 -20.29
N ARG A 171 3.56 -22.60 -20.28
CA ARG A 171 3.20 -23.43 -21.45
C ARG A 171 2.57 -22.63 -22.59
N ALA A 172 2.04 -21.45 -22.31
CA ALA A 172 1.18 -20.75 -23.24
C ALA A 172 1.90 -20.27 -24.54
N LYS A 173 3.24 -20.16 -24.59
CA LYS A 173 3.91 -19.53 -25.76
C LYS A 173 5.33 -19.93 -26.14
N SER A 174 6.04 -20.84 -25.47
CA SER A 174 7.43 -21.14 -25.91
C SER A 174 7.96 -22.51 -25.49
N ALA A 175 8.42 -23.29 -26.46
CA ALA A 175 9.16 -24.53 -26.21
C ALA A 175 10.64 -24.28 -25.82
N ASP A 176 11.21 -23.11 -26.15
CA ASP A 176 12.67 -22.88 -26.16
C ASP A 176 13.18 -21.76 -25.24
N GLY A 177 12.33 -21.17 -24.38
CA GLY A 177 12.71 -20.07 -23.47
C GLY A 177 12.86 -20.48 -21.99
N PRO A 178 13.49 -19.65 -21.14
CA PRO A 178 13.55 -19.90 -19.71
C PRO A 178 12.14 -19.93 -19.11
N ARG A 179 11.86 -20.96 -18.32
CA ARG A 179 10.59 -21.14 -17.61
C ARG A 179 10.51 -20.21 -16.40
N VAL A 180 10.56 -18.90 -16.64
CA VAL A 180 10.58 -17.85 -15.62
C VAL A 180 9.38 -16.93 -15.81
N VAL A 181 8.64 -16.69 -14.73
CA VAL A 181 7.51 -15.77 -14.68
C VAL A 181 7.92 -14.50 -13.94
N VAL A 182 7.97 -13.39 -14.67
CA VAL A 182 8.18 -12.05 -14.10
C VAL A 182 6.83 -11.37 -13.96
N GLY A 183 6.45 -11.04 -12.74
CA GLY A 183 5.15 -10.46 -12.41
C GLY A 183 5.21 -8.99 -11.99
N TYR A 184 4.12 -8.29 -12.25
CA TYR A 184 3.76 -7.04 -11.63
C TYR A 184 2.42 -7.23 -10.89
N ALA A 185 2.33 -6.75 -9.65
CA ALA A 185 1.07 -6.71 -8.91
C ALA A 185 0.82 -5.29 -8.40
N GLY A 186 -0.36 -4.74 -8.71
CA GLY A 186 -0.75 -3.41 -8.24
C GLY A 186 -1.64 -2.64 -9.21
N SER A 187 -2.00 -1.43 -8.82
CA SER A 187 -2.83 -0.54 -9.63
C SER A 187 -2.12 -0.09 -10.90
N LEU A 188 -2.80 -0.18 -12.04
CA LEU A 188 -2.27 0.19 -13.37
C LEU A 188 -2.40 1.69 -13.64
N HIS A 189 -1.89 2.51 -12.72
CA HIS A 189 -1.80 3.96 -12.84
C HIS A 189 -0.40 4.43 -13.27
N ARG A 190 -0.32 5.50 -14.05
CA ARG A 190 0.96 6.13 -14.49
C ARG A 190 1.91 6.42 -13.33
N ARG A 191 1.38 6.89 -12.19
CA ARG A 191 2.16 7.20 -10.98
C ARG A 191 2.92 6.01 -10.40
N HIS A 192 2.51 4.78 -10.71
CA HIS A 192 3.19 3.55 -10.31
C HIS A 192 4.25 3.09 -11.32
N GLY A 193 4.60 3.93 -12.31
CA GLY A 193 5.64 3.65 -13.27
C GLY A 193 5.32 2.54 -14.28
N VAL A 194 4.07 2.09 -14.36
CA VAL A 194 3.66 0.93 -15.19
C VAL A 194 3.97 1.10 -16.67
N ARG A 195 4.19 2.33 -17.14
CA ARG A 195 4.60 2.59 -18.53
C ARG A 195 6.02 2.12 -18.87
N HIS A 196 6.81 1.75 -17.87
CA HIS A 196 8.11 1.11 -18.07
C HIS A 196 8.03 -0.41 -18.22
N LEU A 197 6.89 -1.05 -17.92
CA LEU A 197 6.73 -2.50 -18.06
C LEU A 197 6.96 -3.04 -19.48
N PRO A 198 6.59 -2.34 -20.58
CA PRO A 198 6.91 -2.80 -21.93
C PRO A 198 8.41 -2.95 -22.22
N GLU A 199 9.29 -2.26 -21.50
CA GLU A 199 10.75 -2.42 -21.62
C GLU A 199 11.21 -3.86 -21.31
N LEU A 200 10.38 -4.63 -20.57
CA LEU A 200 10.64 -6.02 -20.24
C LEU A 200 10.34 -6.99 -21.40
N ALA A 201 9.73 -6.53 -22.49
CA ALA A 201 9.35 -7.40 -23.62
C ALA A 201 10.53 -8.10 -24.28
N VAL A 202 11.73 -7.48 -24.21
CA VAL A 202 12.98 -8.04 -24.79
C VAL A 202 13.66 -9.07 -23.88
N ILE A 203 13.24 -9.24 -22.63
CA ILE A 203 13.82 -10.19 -21.70
C ILE A 203 13.14 -11.55 -21.91
N PRO A 204 13.89 -12.66 -21.97
CA PRO A 204 13.29 -14.00 -22.05
C PRO A 204 12.38 -14.32 -20.86
N GLY A 205 11.35 -15.17 -21.06
CA GLY A 205 10.40 -15.59 -20.01
C GLY A 205 9.00 -15.02 -20.19
N HIS A 206 8.13 -15.24 -19.21
CA HIS A 206 6.71 -14.88 -19.24
C HIS A 206 6.41 -13.65 -18.39
N ARG A 207 5.42 -12.84 -18.82
CA ARG A 207 4.98 -11.64 -18.11
C ARG A 207 3.59 -11.84 -17.56
N LEU A 208 3.42 -11.58 -16.28
CA LEU A 208 2.13 -11.60 -15.60
C LEU A 208 1.85 -10.22 -15.01
N VAL A 209 0.70 -9.65 -15.34
CA VAL A 209 0.26 -8.36 -14.82
C VAL A 209 -1.03 -8.57 -14.03
N VAL A 210 -0.94 -8.41 -12.72
CA VAL A 210 -2.06 -8.53 -11.76
C VAL A 210 -2.49 -7.14 -11.35
N GLY A 211 -3.76 -6.82 -11.56
CA GLY A 211 -4.34 -5.54 -11.18
C GLY A 211 -5.14 -4.87 -12.29
N GLU A 212 -5.66 -3.70 -11.96
CA GLU A 212 -6.54 -2.92 -12.83
C GLU A 212 -6.16 -1.43 -12.78
N GLY A 213 -6.56 -0.68 -13.79
CA GLY A 213 -6.37 0.76 -13.83
C GLY A 213 -6.37 1.37 -15.22
N PRO A 214 -6.31 2.70 -15.31
CA PRO A 214 -6.45 3.44 -16.58
C PRO A 214 -5.39 3.12 -17.64
N GLN A 215 -4.28 2.46 -17.27
CA GLN A 215 -3.23 2.11 -18.23
C GLN A 215 -3.35 0.68 -18.76
N ARG A 216 -4.38 -0.09 -18.37
CA ARG A 216 -4.54 -1.48 -18.81
C ARG A 216 -4.52 -1.64 -20.33
N GLY A 217 -5.43 -0.99 -21.05
CA GLY A 217 -5.49 -1.10 -22.50
C GLY A 217 -4.19 -0.66 -23.19
N TRP A 218 -3.57 0.44 -22.69
CA TRP A 218 -2.28 0.90 -23.19
C TRP A 218 -1.15 -0.13 -23.00
N LEU A 219 -1.18 -0.90 -21.91
CA LEU A 219 -0.21 -1.98 -21.64
C LEU A 219 -0.50 -3.21 -22.50
N GLU A 220 -1.76 -3.62 -22.65
CA GLU A 220 -2.16 -4.76 -23.48
C GLU A 220 -1.69 -4.58 -24.93
N ASP A 221 -1.84 -3.37 -25.49
CA ASP A 221 -1.36 -3.03 -26.82
C ASP A 221 0.17 -3.16 -26.98
N ARG A 222 0.94 -2.88 -25.92
CA ARG A 222 2.42 -2.84 -25.93
C ARG A 222 3.10 -4.07 -25.38
N MET A 223 2.34 -4.94 -24.75
CA MET A 223 2.80 -6.20 -24.16
C MET A 223 1.92 -7.37 -24.63
N PRO A 224 1.80 -7.62 -25.94
CA PRO A 224 0.87 -8.63 -26.49
C PRO A 224 1.18 -10.05 -26.02
N GLY A 225 2.39 -10.27 -25.46
CA GLY A 225 2.81 -11.55 -24.87
C GLY A 225 2.55 -11.66 -23.36
N ALA A 226 2.11 -10.61 -22.69
CA ALA A 226 1.84 -10.63 -21.26
C ALA A 226 0.44 -11.18 -20.97
N LYS A 227 0.28 -11.84 -19.83
CA LYS A 227 -1.02 -12.24 -19.30
C LYS A 227 -1.52 -11.18 -18.31
N PHE A 228 -2.71 -10.67 -18.54
CA PHE A 228 -3.40 -9.73 -17.65
C PHE A 228 -4.53 -10.47 -16.93
N THR A 229 -4.50 -10.51 -15.60
CA THR A 229 -5.52 -11.21 -14.80
C THR A 229 -6.68 -10.31 -14.39
N GLY A 230 -6.47 -8.98 -14.38
CA GLY A 230 -7.31 -8.06 -13.63
C GLY A 230 -7.00 -8.11 -12.13
N PRO A 231 -7.85 -7.52 -11.29
CA PRO A 231 -7.70 -7.58 -9.84
C PRO A 231 -7.96 -9.02 -9.36
N LEU A 232 -7.19 -9.46 -8.37
CA LEU A 232 -7.36 -10.75 -7.71
C LEU A 232 -7.78 -10.52 -6.26
N GLU A 233 -8.64 -11.38 -5.73
CA GLU A 233 -8.91 -11.45 -4.31
C GLU A 233 -7.70 -11.98 -3.53
N THR A 234 -7.64 -11.74 -2.23
CA THR A 234 -6.46 -12.03 -1.40
C THR A 234 -5.95 -13.46 -1.58
N GLY A 235 -6.84 -14.47 -1.58
CA GLY A 235 -6.43 -15.88 -1.72
C GLY A 235 -5.81 -16.21 -3.08
N ASP A 236 -6.34 -15.63 -4.16
CA ASP A 236 -5.78 -15.82 -5.51
C ASP A 236 -4.52 -14.98 -5.71
N LEU A 237 -4.46 -13.79 -5.11
CA LEU A 237 -3.27 -12.94 -5.15
C LEU A 237 -2.08 -13.61 -4.44
N THR A 238 -2.29 -14.22 -3.27
CA THR A 238 -1.23 -14.93 -2.54
C THR A 238 -0.66 -16.09 -3.36
N ARG A 239 -1.53 -16.91 -3.97
CA ARG A 239 -1.11 -18.00 -4.87
C ARG A 239 -0.39 -17.47 -6.11
N ALA A 240 -0.92 -16.41 -6.72
CA ALA A 240 -0.31 -15.82 -7.91
C ALA A 240 1.09 -15.28 -7.61
N LEU A 241 1.27 -14.50 -6.52
CA LEU A 241 2.57 -13.98 -6.12
C LEU A 241 3.56 -15.10 -5.81
N ALA A 242 3.19 -16.06 -4.97
CA ALA A 242 4.06 -17.20 -4.64
C ALA A 242 4.45 -18.05 -5.86
N SER A 243 3.64 -18.02 -6.93
CA SER A 243 3.90 -18.76 -8.17
C SER A 243 4.70 -17.97 -9.21
N MET A 244 5.07 -16.71 -8.95
CA MET A 244 6.02 -15.95 -9.76
C MET A 244 7.47 -16.33 -9.38
N ASP A 245 8.42 -16.06 -10.28
CA ASP A 245 9.85 -16.26 -10.06
C ASP A 245 10.60 -14.96 -9.77
N ALA A 246 10.01 -13.82 -10.15
CA ALA A 246 10.45 -12.47 -9.79
C ALA A 246 9.26 -11.51 -9.87
N VAL A 247 9.26 -10.50 -9.02
CA VAL A 247 8.30 -9.38 -9.07
C VAL A 247 9.02 -8.09 -9.42
N VAL A 248 8.42 -7.29 -10.26
CA VAL A 248 8.92 -5.98 -10.66
C VAL A 248 7.98 -4.86 -10.20
N HIS A 249 8.54 -3.81 -9.69
CA HIS A 249 7.77 -2.60 -9.36
C HIS A 249 8.52 -1.34 -9.83
N PRO A 250 8.11 -0.71 -10.94
CA PRO A 250 8.88 0.41 -11.55
C PRO A 250 8.60 1.78 -10.92
N GLY A 251 7.68 1.88 -9.96
CA GLY A 251 7.25 3.15 -9.38
C GLY A 251 8.28 3.80 -8.46
N THR A 252 8.66 5.05 -8.72
CA THR A 252 9.66 5.80 -7.96
C THR A 252 9.10 6.52 -6.73
N THR A 253 7.79 6.69 -6.64
CA THR A 253 7.11 7.44 -5.57
C THR A 253 6.23 6.55 -4.68
N VAL A 254 6.45 5.23 -4.69
CA VAL A 254 5.73 4.30 -3.82
C VAL A 254 6.10 4.54 -2.35
N THR A 255 5.12 4.44 -1.49
CA THR A 255 5.26 4.76 -0.06
C THR A 255 5.15 3.52 0.83
N CYS A 256 3.99 2.87 0.88
CA CYS A 256 3.77 1.67 1.71
C CYS A 256 4.44 0.42 1.16
N CYS A 257 4.63 0.35 -0.16
CA CYS A 257 5.27 -0.78 -0.85
C CYS A 257 4.60 -2.14 -0.57
N HIS A 258 3.26 -2.19 -0.45
CA HIS A 258 2.55 -3.43 -0.13
C HIS A 258 2.93 -4.57 -1.08
N ALA A 259 2.85 -4.36 -2.40
CA ALA A 259 3.21 -5.40 -3.37
C ALA A 259 4.66 -5.91 -3.22
N LEU A 260 5.61 -5.05 -2.83
CA LEU A 260 7.00 -5.47 -2.58
C LEU A 260 7.09 -6.30 -1.30
N ARG A 261 6.35 -5.93 -0.24
CA ARG A 261 6.29 -6.68 1.02
C ARG A 261 5.59 -8.02 0.84
N GLU A 262 4.50 -8.04 0.07
CA GLU A 262 3.73 -9.24 -0.28
C GLU A 262 4.59 -10.22 -1.10
N ALA A 263 5.34 -9.71 -2.09
CA ALA A 263 6.30 -10.53 -2.85
C ALA A 263 7.42 -11.07 -1.94
N ALA A 264 8.01 -10.21 -1.10
CA ALA A 264 9.04 -10.61 -0.12
C ALA A 264 8.50 -11.69 0.82
N ALA A 265 7.32 -11.50 1.40
CA ALA A 265 6.67 -12.48 2.28
C ALA A 265 6.37 -13.80 1.56
N SER A 266 6.10 -13.77 0.26
CA SER A 266 5.92 -14.95 -0.60
C SER A 266 7.25 -15.61 -1.02
N GLY A 267 8.40 -15.12 -0.55
CA GLY A 267 9.71 -15.64 -0.93
C GLY A 267 10.11 -15.36 -2.38
N VAL A 268 9.57 -14.30 -2.97
CA VAL A 268 9.81 -13.93 -4.37
C VAL A 268 10.71 -12.70 -4.46
N PRO A 269 11.87 -12.78 -5.15
CA PRO A 269 12.80 -11.67 -5.28
C PRO A 269 12.20 -10.55 -6.12
N VAL A 270 12.57 -9.31 -5.78
CA VAL A 270 11.99 -8.10 -6.35
C VAL A 270 13.05 -7.29 -7.10
N ALA A 271 12.66 -6.72 -8.26
CA ALA A 271 13.37 -5.61 -8.90
C ALA A 271 12.59 -4.31 -8.72
N ALA A 272 13.19 -3.28 -8.11
CA ALA A 272 12.55 -2.02 -7.80
C ALA A 272 13.52 -0.83 -7.93
N PRO A 273 13.04 0.41 -8.13
CA PRO A 273 13.92 1.57 -8.18
C PRO A 273 14.51 1.90 -6.80
N ARG A 274 15.73 2.40 -6.78
CA ARG A 274 16.39 2.98 -5.60
C ARG A 274 15.77 4.34 -5.22
N ALA A 275 14.45 4.37 -5.09
CA ALA A 275 13.69 5.59 -4.85
C ALA A 275 12.46 5.33 -3.98
N GLY A 276 11.85 6.39 -3.46
CA GLY A 276 10.66 6.31 -2.62
C GLY A 276 10.83 5.36 -1.44
N GLY A 277 9.78 4.62 -1.13
CA GLY A 277 9.77 3.61 -0.07
C GLY A 277 10.48 2.30 -0.46
N ALA A 278 10.64 1.99 -1.75
CA ALA A 278 11.21 0.71 -2.21
C ALA A 278 12.62 0.47 -1.66
N ARG A 279 13.47 1.50 -1.60
CA ARG A 279 14.83 1.43 -1.04
C ARG A 279 14.89 1.07 0.46
N HIS A 280 13.77 1.16 1.16
CA HIS A 280 13.67 0.81 2.59
C HIS A 280 13.07 -0.58 2.82
N VAL A 281 12.50 -1.18 1.78
CA VAL A 281 11.94 -2.55 1.81
C VAL A 281 12.92 -3.54 1.20
N VAL A 282 13.55 -3.19 0.08
CA VAL A 282 14.46 -4.07 -0.65
C VAL A 282 15.92 -3.77 -0.26
N ARG A 283 16.63 -4.78 0.21
CA ARG A 283 18.08 -4.74 0.44
C ARG A 283 18.80 -5.22 -0.82
N HIS A 284 19.41 -4.27 -1.53
CA HIS A 284 20.08 -4.55 -2.81
C HIS A 284 21.09 -5.69 -2.71
N LEU A 285 21.04 -6.63 -3.65
CA LEU A 285 21.86 -7.87 -3.71
C LEU A 285 21.69 -8.83 -2.51
N LYS A 286 20.73 -8.54 -1.61
CA LYS A 286 20.44 -9.40 -0.45
C LYS A 286 19.02 -9.95 -0.47
N SER A 287 18.02 -9.10 -0.71
CA SER A 287 16.61 -9.50 -0.76
C SER A 287 15.93 -9.10 -2.09
N GLY A 288 16.70 -8.65 -3.07
CA GLY A 288 16.23 -8.22 -4.37
C GLY A 288 17.23 -7.28 -5.03
N LEU A 289 16.86 -6.71 -6.17
CA LEU A 289 17.69 -5.78 -6.92
C LEU A 289 17.08 -4.39 -6.93
N LEU A 290 17.89 -3.39 -6.60
CA LEU A 290 17.55 -1.98 -6.75
C LEU A 290 18.29 -1.40 -7.95
N PHE A 291 17.57 -0.77 -8.87
CA PHE A 291 18.12 -0.04 -10.01
C PHE A 291 18.03 1.47 -9.79
N ASP A 292 18.90 2.23 -10.47
CA ASP A 292 18.84 3.69 -10.47
C ASP A 292 17.68 4.15 -11.38
N PRO A 293 16.72 4.95 -10.88
CA PRO A 293 15.63 5.46 -11.70
C PRO A 293 16.09 6.43 -12.81
N GLY A 294 17.31 6.99 -12.72
CA GLY A 294 17.93 7.80 -13.77
C GLY A 294 18.57 6.96 -14.89
N ASP A 295 18.80 5.68 -14.66
CA ASP A 295 19.33 4.76 -15.65
C ASP A 295 18.21 4.29 -16.61
N ARG A 296 18.33 4.67 -17.88
CA ARG A 296 17.38 4.30 -18.93
C ARG A 296 17.17 2.78 -19.05
N HIS A 297 18.18 1.98 -18.71
CA HIS A 297 18.16 0.53 -18.84
C HIS A 297 18.08 -0.20 -17.49
N GLY A 298 18.15 0.53 -16.38
CA GLY A 298 18.24 -0.04 -15.03
C GLY A 298 17.15 -1.02 -14.68
N LEU A 299 15.90 -0.74 -15.03
CA LEU A 299 14.78 -1.67 -14.84
C LEU A 299 14.99 -2.97 -15.62
N ARG A 300 15.28 -2.85 -16.92
CA ARG A 300 15.48 -4.00 -17.80
C ARG A 300 16.64 -4.84 -17.32
N ASP A 301 17.78 -4.21 -17.00
CA ASP A 301 19.02 -4.93 -16.63
C ASP A 301 18.87 -5.61 -15.27
N ALA A 302 18.19 -5.01 -14.30
CA ALA A 302 17.87 -5.65 -13.03
C ALA A 302 16.95 -6.88 -13.20
N VAL A 303 15.93 -6.79 -14.05
CA VAL A 303 15.04 -7.93 -14.32
C VAL A 303 15.75 -9.00 -15.12
N ALA A 304 16.58 -8.63 -16.11
CA ALA A 304 17.38 -9.58 -16.88
C ALA A 304 18.35 -10.37 -15.97
N ALA A 305 18.98 -9.68 -15.00
CA ALA A 305 19.83 -10.32 -14.01
C ALA A 305 19.05 -11.35 -13.16
N LEU A 306 17.87 -11.01 -12.66
CA LEU A 306 17.01 -11.95 -11.93
C LEU A 306 16.58 -13.15 -12.79
N VAL A 307 16.27 -12.94 -14.06
CA VAL A 307 15.88 -14.02 -14.98
C VAL A 307 17.04 -14.97 -15.27
N ALA A 308 18.24 -14.43 -15.45
CA ALA A 308 19.45 -15.21 -15.74
C ALA A 308 20.01 -15.95 -14.51
N ASP A 309 19.79 -15.43 -13.31
CA ASP A 309 20.32 -16.00 -12.08
C ASP A 309 19.56 -17.29 -11.69
N ARG A 310 20.25 -18.42 -11.67
CA ARG A 310 19.71 -19.71 -11.21
C ARG A 310 19.48 -19.75 -9.70
N HIS A 311 20.16 -18.90 -8.94
CA HIS A 311 20.11 -18.82 -7.48
C HIS A 311 19.26 -17.66 -6.98
N ARG A 312 18.46 -17.01 -7.85
CA ARG A 312 17.55 -15.89 -7.46
C ARG A 312 16.65 -16.22 -6.28
N GLY A 313 16.34 -17.52 -6.06
CA GLY A 313 15.55 -17.97 -4.90
C GLY A 313 16.20 -17.59 -3.57
N LEU A 314 17.53 -17.55 -3.47
CA LEU A 314 18.22 -17.13 -2.24
C LEU A 314 17.91 -15.67 -1.87
N LEU A 315 17.71 -14.80 -2.88
CA LEU A 315 17.23 -13.42 -2.64
C LEU A 315 15.80 -13.42 -2.10
N GLY A 316 14.94 -14.29 -2.62
CA GLY A 316 13.58 -14.50 -2.17
C GLY A 316 13.52 -15.05 -0.74
N ASP A 317 14.32 -16.04 -0.41
CA ASP A 317 14.41 -16.61 0.94
C ASP A 317 14.82 -15.53 1.95
N ARG A 318 15.84 -14.74 1.61
CA ARG A 318 16.27 -13.63 2.46
C ARG A 318 15.22 -12.52 2.57
N ALA A 319 14.48 -12.25 1.49
CA ALA A 319 13.35 -11.32 1.52
C ALA A 319 12.26 -11.80 2.48
N ARG A 320 11.95 -13.10 2.45
CA ARG A 320 11.00 -13.76 3.35
C ARG A 320 11.43 -13.66 4.82
N GLU A 321 12.67 -13.95 5.14
CA GLU A 321 13.19 -13.81 6.50
C GLU A 321 12.96 -12.39 7.04
N LEU A 322 13.31 -11.37 6.24
CA LEU A 322 13.10 -9.97 6.62
C LEU A 322 11.61 -9.60 6.77
N ALA A 323 10.74 -10.17 5.93
CA ALA A 323 9.30 -9.93 6.00
C ALA A 323 8.64 -10.63 7.21
N GLN A 324 9.33 -11.60 7.84
CA GLN A 324 8.85 -12.27 9.04
C GLN A 324 9.33 -11.62 10.35
N GLU A 325 10.26 -10.66 10.28
CA GLU A 325 10.74 -9.93 11.47
C GLU A 325 9.63 -9.12 12.14
N ARG A 326 8.57 -8.78 11.39
CA ARG A 326 7.44 -7.97 11.84
C ARG A 326 6.17 -8.36 11.07
N ASP A 327 5.00 -8.02 11.58
CA ASP A 327 3.71 -8.29 10.94
C ASP A 327 2.70 -7.14 11.17
N TRP A 328 1.51 -7.25 10.57
CA TRP A 328 0.44 -6.27 10.78
C TRP A 328 -0.02 -6.16 12.24
N CYS A 329 0.04 -7.25 13.02
CA CYS A 329 -0.33 -7.17 14.44
C CYS A 329 0.61 -6.24 15.16
N THR A 330 1.91 -6.42 15.00
CA THR A 330 2.94 -5.54 15.59
C THR A 330 2.77 -4.09 15.10
N ALA A 331 2.54 -3.88 13.81
CA ALA A 331 2.37 -2.54 13.27
C ALA A 331 1.16 -1.81 13.85
N VAL A 332 0.03 -2.48 14.04
CA VAL A 332 -1.17 -1.86 14.60
C VAL A 332 -1.09 -1.76 16.13
N ASP A 333 -0.43 -2.69 16.79
CA ASP A 333 -0.17 -2.60 18.23
C ASP A 333 0.70 -1.37 18.57
N GLU A 334 1.64 -0.96 17.71
CA GLU A 334 2.33 0.33 17.84
C GLU A 334 1.37 1.54 17.76
N LEU A 335 0.34 1.50 16.90
CA LEU A 335 -0.69 2.55 16.91
C LEU A 335 -1.42 2.59 18.25
N LEU A 336 -1.84 1.43 18.75
CA LEU A 336 -2.61 1.30 20.00
C LEU A 336 -1.82 1.68 21.24
N LEU A 337 -0.56 1.26 21.32
CA LEU A 337 0.25 1.36 22.53
C LEU A 337 1.10 2.64 22.59
N ASP A 338 1.44 3.23 21.45
CA ASP A 338 2.29 4.43 21.40
C ASP A 338 1.59 5.63 20.75
N HIS A 339 1.12 5.49 19.53
CA HIS A 339 0.70 6.65 18.74
C HIS A 339 -0.68 7.20 19.15
N TYR A 340 -1.66 6.34 19.45
CA TYR A 340 -2.99 6.78 19.88
C TYR A 340 -2.95 7.43 21.27
N PRO A 341 -2.29 6.84 22.28
CA PRO A 341 -2.14 7.53 23.58
C PRO A 341 -1.50 8.90 23.46
N ARG A 342 -0.46 9.05 22.66
CA ARG A 342 0.21 10.35 22.48
C ARG A 342 -0.65 11.39 21.75
N ALA A 343 -1.67 11.01 21.01
CA ALA A 343 -2.60 11.94 20.40
C ALA A 343 -3.48 12.64 21.45
N PHE A 344 -3.74 11.99 22.59
CA PHE A 344 -4.48 12.59 23.69
C PHE A 344 -3.63 13.59 24.50
N TRP A 345 -2.31 13.40 24.59
CA TRP A 345 -1.44 14.25 25.43
C TRP A 345 -1.10 15.61 24.78
N ARG A 346 -1.23 15.76 23.49
CA ARG A 346 -0.92 17.01 22.77
C ARG A 346 -2.02 18.06 22.83
N ARG A 347 -3.03 17.90 23.64
CA ARG A 347 -4.07 18.90 23.84
C ARG A 347 -3.78 19.68 25.13
N PRO A 348 -3.16 20.88 25.05
CA PRO A 348 -3.36 21.87 26.05
C PRO A 348 -4.81 22.32 25.89
N ASP A 349 -5.61 22.04 26.92
CA ASP A 349 -6.93 22.61 27.24
C ASP A 349 -7.84 23.01 26.09
N ALA A 350 -8.89 22.19 25.88
CA ALA A 350 -10.16 22.70 25.47
C ALA A 350 -10.72 23.54 26.65
N ALA A 351 -10.25 24.79 26.78
CA ALA A 351 -10.88 25.82 27.58
C ALA A 351 -11.75 26.68 26.63
#